data_b83e16f04ab5e58ec611c6e887422499
#
_entry.id   b83e16f04ab5e58ec611c6e887422499
#
_cell.length_a   1.000
_cell.length_b   1.000
_cell.length_c   1.000
_cell.angle_alpha   90.00
_cell.angle_beta   90.00
_cell.angle_gamma   90.00
#
_symmetry.space_group_name_H-M   'P 1'
#
loop_
_entity.id
_entity.type
_entity.pdbx_description
1 polymer ?
#
loop_
_entity_poly.entity_id
_entity_poly.type
_entity_poly.pdbx_seq_one_letter_code
_entity_poly.pdbx_strand_id
1 'polypeptide(L)'
;MSKTISINAGSSSLKWQLYQMPEETVLAKGLIERIGLKDSISTVKFDGRSEKQVLDIQDHTQAVKILLDDLIRFDIIKSYDEITGVGHRVVAGGEYFKDSALVDDEVLRKVEELSLLAPLHNPANAAGIRAFREICPNITSVVVFDTSFHTTMPEKAYRYPLPTKYYTENKVRKYGAHGTSHQYVAGEAAKLLGKPLEELKLITCHVGNGVSVTAVDKGISVDTSMGFTPLGGVMMGTRTGDLDPAIIPYLMEHTEDFNKPEDINRILNRESGLLGVSESSSDMRDIHTAMHNGDEKAKLAYDIFIDRLQKYIGQYLAVLNGADAIIFTAGIGENAVNVRSSIINGISWFGCKVDPEKNVFGVVGDISTDDSRVKVLVIPTDEELVIARDVERFKNQ
;
A
#
# COMPACT_ATOMS: atom_id res chain seq x y z
N MET A 1 -3.40 25.71 14.95
CA MET A 1 -4.19 24.61 14.37
C MET A 1 -4.03 24.69 12.88
N SER A 2 -3.65 23.58 12.23
CA SER A 2 -3.46 23.55 10.79
C SER A 2 -4.43 22.57 10.14
N LYS A 3 -4.89 22.85 8.92
CA LYS A 3 -5.69 21.94 8.11
C LYS A 3 -4.80 21.35 7.03
N THR A 4 -4.59 20.04 7.07
CA THR A 4 -3.69 19.32 6.16
C THR A 4 -4.46 18.27 5.39
N ILE A 5 -4.31 18.28 4.07
CA ILE A 5 -4.97 17.34 3.18
C ILE A 5 -3.98 16.29 2.67
N SER A 6 -4.34 15.02 2.75
CA SER A 6 -3.64 13.91 2.10
C SER A 6 -4.31 13.57 0.79
N ILE A 7 -3.50 13.32 -0.25
CA ILE A 7 -3.95 13.02 -1.61
C ILE A 7 -3.32 11.72 -2.11
N ASN A 8 -4.15 10.88 -2.68
CA ASN A 8 -3.74 9.71 -3.44
C ASN A 8 -4.42 9.75 -4.82
N ALA A 9 -3.67 10.21 -5.83
CA ALA A 9 -4.12 10.32 -7.20
C ALA A 9 -3.81 9.04 -7.97
N GLY A 10 -4.83 8.29 -8.36
CA GLY A 10 -4.75 7.15 -9.27
C GLY A 10 -5.03 7.56 -10.72
N SER A 11 -4.88 6.62 -11.66
CA SER A 11 -5.06 6.89 -13.10
C SER A 11 -6.43 7.46 -13.46
N SER A 12 -7.48 7.05 -12.76
CA SER A 12 -8.87 7.52 -12.97
C SER A 12 -9.59 7.82 -11.64
N SER A 13 -8.84 8.08 -10.57
CA SER A 13 -9.41 8.34 -9.25
C SER A 13 -8.56 9.31 -8.45
N LEU A 14 -9.18 9.95 -7.46
CA LEU A 14 -8.50 10.82 -6.51
C LEU A 14 -9.15 10.59 -5.14
N LYS A 15 -8.41 9.92 -4.24
CA LYS A 15 -8.79 9.74 -2.84
C LYS A 15 -8.13 10.82 -2.00
N TRP A 16 -8.86 11.36 -1.04
CA TRP A 16 -8.36 12.43 -0.18
C TRP A 16 -8.94 12.37 1.23
N GLN A 17 -8.21 12.96 2.16
CA GLN A 17 -8.64 13.11 3.55
C GLN A 17 -8.08 14.40 4.13
N LEU A 18 -8.94 15.21 4.76
CA LEU A 18 -8.60 16.47 5.41
C LEU A 18 -8.52 16.28 6.91
N TYR A 19 -7.40 16.65 7.49
CA TYR A 19 -7.12 16.55 8.91
C TYR A 19 -7.04 17.91 9.58
N GLN A 20 -7.52 17.99 10.82
CA GLN A 20 -7.14 19.01 11.78
C GLN A 20 -5.89 18.54 12.51
N MET A 21 -4.79 19.28 12.40
CA MET A 21 -3.51 18.95 13.03
C MET A 21 -3.17 19.99 14.12
N PRO A 22 -2.52 19.61 15.22
CA PRO A 22 -1.92 18.31 15.52
C PRO A 22 -2.87 17.27 16.15
N GLU A 23 -4.16 17.59 16.31
CA GLU A 23 -5.15 16.69 16.95
C GLU A 23 -5.44 15.41 16.15
N GLU A 24 -4.97 15.33 14.90
CA GLU A 24 -5.15 14.21 13.97
C GLU A 24 -6.64 13.86 13.72
N THR A 25 -7.51 14.85 13.86
CA THR A 25 -8.94 14.66 13.67
C THR A 25 -9.31 14.77 12.19
N VAL A 26 -10.00 13.76 11.68
CA VAL A 26 -10.53 13.76 10.31
C VAL A 26 -11.73 14.70 10.23
N LEU A 27 -11.60 15.81 9.50
CA LEU A 27 -12.69 16.75 9.24
C LEU A 27 -13.59 16.29 8.10
N ALA A 28 -12.99 15.75 7.04
CA ALA A 28 -13.69 15.21 5.88
C ALA A 28 -12.78 14.24 5.12
N LYS A 29 -13.41 13.37 4.34
CA LYS A 29 -12.72 12.49 3.39
C LYS A 29 -13.58 12.27 2.15
N GLY A 30 -12.94 11.96 1.04
CA GLY A 30 -13.66 11.73 -0.20
C GLY A 30 -12.92 10.91 -1.21
N LEU A 31 -13.69 10.55 -2.23
CA LEU A 31 -13.21 9.78 -3.37
C LEU A 31 -13.88 10.32 -4.62
N ILE A 32 -13.06 10.66 -5.61
CA ILE A 32 -13.51 10.96 -6.96
C ILE A 32 -13.10 9.79 -7.84
N GLU A 33 -14.04 9.24 -8.59
CA GLU A 33 -13.86 8.05 -9.41
C GLU A 33 -14.22 8.35 -10.87
N ARG A 34 -13.67 7.54 -11.79
CA ARG A 34 -13.93 7.62 -13.24
C ARG A 34 -13.49 8.96 -13.85
N ILE A 35 -12.42 9.58 -13.35
CA ILE A 35 -11.82 10.79 -13.92
C ILE A 35 -11.42 10.49 -15.37
N GLY A 36 -11.75 11.42 -16.30
CA GLY A 36 -11.52 11.25 -17.73
C GLY A 36 -12.58 10.40 -18.46
N LEU A 37 -13.60 9.94 -17.75
CA LEU A 37 -14.72 9.18 -18.30
C LEU A 37 -16.04 9.95 -18.10
N LYS A 38 -17.08 9.54 -18.81
CA LYS A 38 -18.44 10.03 -18.55
C LYS A 38 -18.94 9.53 -17.20
N ASP A 39 -19.80 10.30 -16.57
CA ASP A 39 -20.44 9.97 -15.29
C ASP A 39 -19.40 9.69 -14.18
N SER A 40 -18.41 10.58 -14.02
CA SER A 40 -17.51 10.57 -12.88
C SER A 40 -18.30 10.76 -11.59
N ILE A 41 -17.81 10.15 -10.50
CA ILE A 41 -18.51 10.14 -9.22
C ILE A 41 -17.64 10.85 -8.19
N SER A 42 -18.14 11.94 -7.58
CA SER A 42 -17.54 12.54 -6.38
C SER A 42 -18.35 12.15 -5.16
N THR A 43 -17.68 11.60 -4.15
CA THR A 43 -18.26 11.26 -2.86
C THR A 43 -17.48 11.98 -1.76
N VAL A 44 -18.19 12.72 -0.90
CA VAL A 44 -17.62 13.43 0.27
C VAL A 44 -18.30 12.92 1.53
N LYS A 45 -17.52 12.61 2.55
CA LYS A 45 -17.98 12.17 3.86
C LYS A 45 -17.47 13.12 4.94
N PHE A 46 -18.38 13.67 5.75
CA PHE A 46 -18.11 14.62 6.83
C PHE A 46 -19.26 14.61 7.83
N ASP A 47 -19.01 14.85 9.10
CA ASP A 47 -20.02 14.91 10.18
C ASP A 47 -21.05 13.77 10.16
N GLY A 48 -20.60 12.53 9.87
CA GLY A 48 -21.48 11.37 9.75
C GLY A 48 -22.37 11.36 8.51
N ARG A 49 -22.26 12.35 7.62
CA ARG A 49 -22.99 12.46 6.35
C ARG A 49 -22.16 11.91 5.21
N SER A 50 -22.84 11.53 4.12
CA SER A 50 -22.20 11.12 2.88
C SER A 50 -22.96 11.74 1.72
N GLU A 51 -22.29 12.62 0.97
CA GLU A 51 -22.83 13.29 -0.19
C GLU A 51 -22.19 12.72 -1.44
N LYS A 52 -23.02 12.45 -2.45
CA LYS A 52 -22.60 11.89 -3.73
C LYS A 52 -23.13 12.71 -4.87
N GLN A 53 -22.29 13.03 -5.84
CA GLN A 53 -22.67 13.70 -7.07
C GLN A 53 -22.07 13.01 -8.30
N VAL A 54 -22.78 13.06 -9.41
CA VAL A 54 -22.31 12.56 -10.69
C VAL A 54 -22.03 13.75 -11.59
N LEU A 55 -20.82 13.83 -12.13
CA LEU A 55 -20.28 14.96 -12.89
C LEU A 55 -19.42 14.45 -14.03
N ASP A 56 -19.21 15.27 -15.06
CA ASP A 56 -18.18 15.01 -16.06
C ASP A 56 -16.88 15.67 -15.61
N ILE A 57 -15.90 14.86 -15.21
CA ILE A 57 -14.58 15.31 -14.73
C ILE A 57 -13.54 14.85 -15.74
N GLN A 58 -12.93 15.79 -16.44
CA GLN A 58 -12.05 15.49 -17.56
C GLN A 58 -10.63 15.08 -17.13
N ASP A 59 -10.12 15.65 -16.04
CA ASP A 59 -8.75 15.48 -15.59
C ASP A 59 -8.60 15.69 -14.07
N HIS A 60 -7.38 15.51 -13.57
CA HIS A 60 -7.07 15.68 -12.16
C HIS A 60 -7.15 17.14 -11.71
N THR A 61 -6.94 18.13 -12.58
CA THR A 61 -7.08 19.55 -12.23
C THR A 61 -8.53 19.88 -11.88
N GLN A 62 -9.47 19.40 -12.71
CA GLN A 62 -10.89 19.52 -12.38
C GLN A 62 -11.26 18.75 -11.12
N ALA A 63 -10.72 17.55 -10.92
CA ALA A 63 -10.98 16.76 -9.72
C ALA A 63 -10.53 17.49 -8.46
N VAL A 64 -9.34 18.07 -8.44
CA VAL A 64 -8.83 18.89 -7.31
C VAL A 64 -9.70 20.11 -7.07
N LYS A 65 -10.13 20.80 -8.14
CA LYS A 65 -11.02 21.95 -8.01
C LYS A 65 -12.36 21.56 -7.38
N ILE A 66 -12.98 20.48 -7.85
CA ILE A 66 -14.26 19.97 -7.31
C ILE A 66 -14.09 19.60 -5.82
N LEU A 67 -13.01 18.92 -5.46
CA LEU A 67 -12.69 18.60 -4.07
C LEU A 67 -12.67 19.87 -3.20
N LEU A 68 -11.93 20.89 -3.62
CA LEU A 68 -11.79 22.15 -2.87
C LEU A 68 -13.10 22.94 -2.80
N ASP A 69 -13.85 22.99 -3.91
CA ASP A 69 -15.16 23.63 -3.96
C ASP A 69 -16.19 22.89 -3.07
N ASP A 70 -16.16 21.58 -3.03
CA ASP A 70 -17.00 20.77 -2.13
C ASP A 70 -16.69 21.04 -0.65
N LEU A 71 -15.42 21.23 -0.27
CA LEU A 71 -15.07 21.61 1.10
C LEU A 71 -15.68 22.95 1.52
N ILE A 72 -15.74 23.92 0.60
CA ILE A 72 -16.40 25.22 0.85
C ILE A 72 -17.94 25.03 0.84
N ARG A 73 -18.47 24.34 -0.14
CA ARG A 73 -19.91 24.10 -0.30
C ARG A 73 -20.53 23.45 0.92
N PHE A 74 -19.82 22.56 1.56
CA PHE A 74 -20.28 21.84 2.76
C PHE A 74 -19.86 22.52 4.08
N ASP A 75 -19.32 23.74 4.00
CA ASP A 75 -18.95 24.56 5.16
C ASP A 75 -17.85 23.92 6.04
N ILE A 76 -17.00 23.06 5.45
CA ILE A 76 -15.86 22.42 6.12
C ILE A 76 -14.69 23.41 6.22
N ILE A 77 -14.52 24.24 5.19
CA ILE A 77 -13.62 25.39 5.16
C ILE A 77 -14.36 26.62 4.62
N LYS A 78 -13.88 27.81 4.90
CA LYS A 78 -14.45 29.08 4.37
C LYS A 78 -13.71 29.58 3.14
N SER A 79 -12.43 29.24 3.01
CA SER A 79 -11.59 29.56 1.85
C SER A 79 -10.49 28.52 1.70
N TYR A 80 -9.88 28.44 0.52
CA TYR A 80 -8.74 27.55 0.27
C TYR A 80 -7.54 27.87 1.17
N ASP A 81 -7.38 29.12 1.60
CA ASP A 81 -6.28 29.54 2.47
C ASP A 81 -6.30 28.91 3.87
N GLU A 82 -7.42 28.29 4.26
CA GLU A 82 -7.47 27.52 5.50
C GLU A 82 -6.71 26.19 5.39
N ILE A 83 -6.48 25.69 4.16
CA ILE A 83 -5.65 24.50 3.93
C ILE A 83 -4.19 24.95 3.95
N THR A 84 -3.47 24.58 4.98
CA THR A 84 -2.09 25.03 5.20
C THR A 84 -1.05 24.06 4.66
N GLY A 85 -1.46 22.87 4.23
CA GLY A 85 -0.56 21.90 3.62
C GLY A 85 -1.26 20.78 2.88
N VAL A 86 -0.57 20.23 1.90
CA VAL A 86 -0.98 19.07 1.12
C VAL A 86 0.13 18.06 1.04
N GLY A 87 -0.20 16.80 1.33
CA GLY A 87 0.70 15.68 1.13
C GLY A 87 0.22 14.79 -0.02
N HIS A 88 1.12 14.48 -0.93
CA HIS A 88 0.84 13.66 -2.10
C HIS A 88 1.52 12.30 -1.96
N ARG A 89 0.74 11.23 -2.00
CA ARG A 89 1.29 9.89 -2.15
C ARG A 89 1.89 9.75 -3.55
N VAL A 90 3.13 9.25 -3.61
CA VAL A 90 3.83 8.89 -4.85
C VAL A 90 4.32 7.45 -4.72
N VAL A 91 4.04 6.62 -5.72
CA VAL A 91 4.35 5.18 -5.62
C VAL A 91 5.86 4.94 -5.70
N ALA A 92 6.54 5.47 -6.72
CA ALA A 92 7.98 5.23 -6.89
C ALA A 92 8.81 6.47 -6.58
N GLY A 93 9.66 6.39 -5.58
CA GLY A 93 10.69 7.37 -5.25
C GLY A 93 12.08 7.03 -5.79
N GLY A 94 12.26 5.81 -6.32
CA GLY A 94 13.52 5.34 -6.87
C GLY A 94 14.65 5.34 -5.84
N GLU A 95 15.86 5.62 -6.29
CA GLU A 95 17.03 5.86 -5.44
C GLU A 95 17.20 7.33 -5.05
N TYR A 96 16.39 8.23 -5.64
CA TYR A 96 16.48 9.67 -5.40
C TYR A 96 15.93 10.07 -4.03
N PHE A 97 14.81 9.48 -3.63
CA PHE A 97 14.08 9.88 -2.45
C PHE A 97 14.17 8.83 -1.34
N LYS A 98 14.97 9.14 -0.32
CA LYS A 98 15.12 8.31 0.89
C LYS A 98 14.11 8.66 1.97
N ASP A 99 13.43 9.78 1.83
CA ASP A 99 12.42 10.32 2.72
C ASP A 99 11.41 11.12 1.88
N SER A 100 10.36 11.60 2.51
CA SER A 100 9.44 12.58 1.91
C SER A 100 10.19 13.85 1.53
N ALA A 101 9.64 14.65 0.62
CA ALA A 101 10.30 15.87 0.15
C ALA A 101 9.29 17.01 -0.09
N LEU A 102 9.74 18.25 0.13
CA LEU A 102 9.00 19.44 -0.32
C LEU A 102 8.94 19.48 -1.85
N VAL A 103 7.78 19.80 -2.37
CA VAL A 103 7.55 19.89 -3.82
C VAL A 103 8.16 21.16 -4.37
N ASP A 104 9.14 21.00 -5.24
CA ASP A 104 9.66 22.03 -6.13
C ASP A 104 9.66 21.50 -7.58
N ASP A 105 10.25 22.26 -8.51
CA ASP A 105 10.31 21.87 -9.92
C ASP A 105 11.22 20.65 -10.14
N GLU A 106 12.28 20.52 -9.37
CA GLU A 106 13.22 19.40 -9.44
C GLU A 106 12.57 18.10 -8.93
N VAL A 107 11.87 18.16 -7.79
CA VAL A 107 11.12 17.02 -7.22
C VAL A 107 10.06 16.56 -8.20
N LEU A 108 9.27 17.47 -8.77
CA LEU A 108 8.23 17.12 -9.75
C LEU A 108 8.84 16.47 -11.01
N ARG A 109 9.92 17.03 -11.55
CA ARG A 109 10.64 16.47 -12.70
C ARG A 109 11.12 15.04 -12.41
N LYS A 110 11.67 14.79 -11.22
CA LYS A 110 12.10 13.44 -10.81
C LYS A 110 10.95 12.46 -10.65
N VAL A 111 9.81 12.88 -10.11
CA VAL A 111 8.60 12.05 -10.04
C VAL A 111 8.14 11.64 -11.44
N GLU A 112 8.23 12.56 -12.41
CA GLU A 112 7.91 12.28 -13.82
C GLU A 112 8.90 11.31 -14.46
N GLU A 113 10.22 11.50 -14.26
CA GLU A 113 11.26 10.57 -14.72
C GLU A 113 11.05 9.15 -14.19
N LEU A 114 10.65 9.04 -12.93
CA LEU A 114 10.36 7.77 -12.26
C LEU A 114 9.09 7.08 -12.77
N SER A 115 8.35 7.68 -13.69
CA SER A 115 7.23 7.03 -14.38
C SER A 115 7.66 5.76 -15.13
N LEU A 116 8.93 5.63 -15.49
CA LEU A 116 9.48 4.41 -16.07
C LEU A 116 9.42 3.21 -15.08
N LEU A 117 9.53 3.46 -13.77
CA LEU A 117 9.44 2.43 -12.71
C LEU A 117 8.00 2.16 -12.27
N ALA A 118 7.13 3.15 -12.39
CA ALA A 118 5.71 3.05 -12.00
C ALA A 118 4.79 3.70 -13.05
N PRO A 119 4.72 3.15 -14.28
CA PRO A 119 4.01 3.79 -15.39
C PRO A 119 2.50 3.90 -15.19
N LEU A 120 1.92 3.08 -14.32
CA LEU A 120 0.50 3.10 -13.99
C LEU A 120 0.16 4.08 -12.86
N HIS A 121 1.15 4.62 -12.16
CA HIS A 121 0.95 5.41 -10.93
C HIS A 121 1.58 6.79 -10.98
N ASN A 122 2.89 6.90 -11.18
CA ASN A 122 3.62 8.17 -11.11
C ASN A 122 3.10 9.27 -12.04
N PRO A 123 2.65 8.99 -13.28
CA PRO A 123 2.04 10.03 -14.12
C PRO A 123 0.80 10.68 -13.50
N ALA A 124 -0.07 9.87 -12.88
CA ALA A 124 -1.26 10.37 -12.19
C ALA A 124 -0.89 11.12 -10.91
N ASN A 125 0.09 10.61 -10.14
CA ASN A 125 0.60 11.30 -8.97
C ASN A 125 1.14 12.69 -9.34
N ALA A 126 1.96 12.80 -10.41
CA ALA A 126 2.47 14.07 -10.92
C ALA A 126 1.34 15.02 -11.37
N ALA A 127 0.29 14.50 -12.01
CA ALA A 127 -0.88 15.31 -12.39
C ALA A 127 -1.58 15.91 -11.16
N GLY A 128 -1.78 15.14 -10.11
CA GLY A 128 -2.34 15.64 -8.84
C GLY A 128 -1.47 16.72 -8.19
N ILE A 129 -0.14 16.53 -8.19
CA ILE A 129 0.81 17.53 -7.66
C ILE A 129 0.71 18.84 -8.45
N ARG A 130 0.71 18.77 -9.80
CA ARG A 130 0.58 19.96 -10.66
C ARG A 130 -0.73 20.71 -10.40
N ALA A 131 -1.84 19.97 -10.29
CA ALA A 131 -3.16 20.56 -10.03
C ALA A 131 -3.17 21.37 -8.73
N PHE A 132 -2.62 20.85 -7.64
CA PHE A 132 -2.53 21.59 -6.38
C PHE A 132 -1.59 22.79 -6.46
N ARG A 133 -0.45 22.68 -7.14
CA ARG A 133 0.46 23.84 -7.35
C ARG A 133 -0.17 24.96 -8.15
N GLU A 134 -1.03 24.63 -9.13
CA GLU A 134 -1.76 25.62 -9.93
C GLU A 134 -2.86 26.32 -9.13
N ILE A 135 -3.67 25.57 -8.37
CA ILE A 135 -4.85 26.09 -7.67
C ILE A 135 -4.47 26.73 -6.33
N CYS A 136 -3.51 26.16 -5.61
CA CYS A 136 -3.08 26.56 -4.28
C CYS A 136 -1.55 26.76 -4.24
N PRO A 137 -0.98 27.76 -4.92
CA PRO A 137 0.48 27.87 -5.11
C PRO A 137 1.27 28.17 -3.82
N ASN A 138 0.61 28.65 -2.77
CA ASN A 138 1.26 29.12 -1.55
C ASN A 138 1.20 28.12 -0.39
N ILE A 139 0.57 26.93 -0.58
CA ILE A 139 0.51 25.94 0.50
C ILE A 139 1.76 25.07 0.56
N THR A 140 2.13 24.59 1.75
CA THR A 140 3.19 23.61 1.89
C THR A 140 2.78 22.32 1.21
N SER A 141 3.50 21.93 0.17
CA SER A 141 3.25 20.71 -0.62
C SER A 141 4.39 19.72 -0.40
N VAL A 142 4.06 18.49 -0.01
CA VAL A 142 5.01 17.41 0.30
C VAL A 142 4.67 16.17 -0.49
N VAL A 143 5.67 15.52 -1.06
CA VAL A 143 5.54 14.17 -1.65
C VAL A 143 6.00 13.12 -0.64
N VAL A 144 5.20 12.07 -0.50
CA VAL A 144 5.46 10.93 0.38
C VAL A 144 5.52 9.66 -0.47
N PHE A 145 6.64 8.95 -0.42
CA PHE A 145 6.90 7.84 -1.33
C PHE A 145 6.64 6.49 -0.66
N ASP A 146 5.89 5.61 -1.34
CA ASP A 146 5.65 4.24 -0.88
C ASP A 146 6.94 3.43 -0.73
N THR A 147 8.00 3.81 -1.44
CA THR A 147 9.28 3.12 -1.45
C THR A 147 10.28 3.65 -0.41
N SER A 148 10.04 4.84 0.18
CA SER A 148 11.03 5.50 1.04
C SER A 148 11.39 4.69 2.28
N PHE A 149 10.42 4.06 2.94
CA PHE A 149 10.65 3.20 4.11
C PHE A 149 11.61 2.03 3.81
N HIS A 150 11.64 1.55 2.56
CA HIS A 150 12.46 0.41 2.14
C HIS A 150 13.86 0.81 1.65
N THR A 151 14.19 2.10 1.62
CA THR A 151 15.52 2.57 1.18
C THR A 151 16.64 2.17 2.16
N THR A 152 16.28 1.77 3.37
CA THR A 152 17.19 1.27 4.41
C THR A 152 17.63 -0.18 4.22
N MET A 153 17.06 -0.91 3.26
CA MET A 153 17.47 -2.28 2.96
C MET A 153 18.97 -2.35 2.60
N PRO A 154 19.72 -3.31 3.15
CA PRO A 154 21.12 -3.52 2.78
C PRO A 154 21.25 -4.04 1.34
N GLU A 155 22.40 -3.79 0.71
CA GLU A 155 22.62 -4.15 -0.69
C GLU A 155 22.31 -5.61 -1.01
N LYS A 156 22.69 -6.54 -0.13
CA LYS A 156 22.39 -7.97 -0.27
C LYS A 156 20.90 -8.32 -0.33
N ALA A 157 20.02 -7.44 0.18
CA ALA A 157 18.58 -7.64 0.18
C ALA A 157 17.91 -7.01 -1.05
N TYR A 158 18.43 -5.85 -1.54
CA TYR A 158 17.82 -5.18 -2.68
C TYR A 158 18.40 -5.57 -4.03
N ARG A 159 19.60 -6.18 -4.11
CA ARG A 159 20.20 -6.59 -5.40
C ARG A 159 19.60 -7.90 -5.88
N TYR A 160 19.24 -7.92 -7.17
CA TYR A 160 18.99 -9.17 -7.86
C TYR A 160 20.29 -9.81 -8.31
N PRO A 161 20.41 -11.15 -8.33
CA PRO A 161 21.62 -11.86 -8.80
C PRO A 161 21.70 -11.84 -10.33
N LEU A 162 21.64 -10.64 -10.90
CA LEU A 162 21.80 -10.35 -12.32
C LEU A 162 23.16 -9.70 -12.58
N PRO A 163 23.65 -9.68 -13.84
CA PRO A 163 24.85 -8.92 -14.19
C PRO A 163 24.77 -7.48 -13.68
N THR A 164 25.83 -7.04 -12.99
CA THR A 164 25.90 -5.76 -12.26
C THR A 164 25.49 -4.55 -13.12
N LYS A 165 25.75 -4.58 -14.44
CA LYS A 165 25.37 -3.50 -15.36
C LYS A 165 23.87 -3.16 -15.32
N TYR A 166 22.99 -4.13 -15.11
CA TYR A 166 21.56 -3.87 -15.03
C TYR A 166 21.16 -3.07 -13.77
N TYR A 167 21.93 -3.20 -12.69
CA TYR A 167 21.77 -2.30 -11.55
C TYR A 167 22.39 -0.92 -11.82
N THR A 168 23.65 -0.88 -12.24
CA THR A 168 24.37 0.39 -12.38
C THR A 168 23.80 1.30 -13.46
N GLU A 169 23.39 0.73 -14.59
CA GLU A 169 22.92 1.47 -15.76
C GLU A 169 21.38 1.61 -15.78
N ASN A 170 20.65 0.54 -15.40
CA ASN A 170 19.19 0.48 -15.53
C ASN A 170 18.45 0.55 -14.19
N LYS A 171 19.17 0.69 -13.07
CA LYS A 171 18.61 0.78 -11.72
C LYS A 171 17.70 -0.41 -11.33
N VAL A 172 18.00 -1.61 -11.90
CA VAL A 172 17.27 -2.83 -11.60
C VAL A 172 17.65 -3.33 -10.20
N ARG A 173 16.77 -3.08 -9.25
CA ARG A 173 16.87 -3.50 -7.84
C ARG A 173 15.49 -3.66 -7.22
N LYS A 174 15.42 -4.23 -6.03
CA LYS A 174 14.21 -4.23 -5.21
C LYS A 174 13.99 -2.84 -4.62
N TYR A 175 12.80 -2.28 -4.83
CA TYR A 175 12.35 -1.01 -4.24
C TYR A 175 11.31 -1.23 -3.15
N GLY A 176 10.43 -2.21 -3.32
CA GLY A 176 9.30 -2.44 -2.44
C GLY A 176 8.13 -1.48 -2.70
N ALA A 177 7.10 -1.59 -1.88
CA ALA A 177 5.97 -0.67 -1.84
C ALA A 177 5.21 -0.81 -0.50
N HIS A 178 4.11 -0.06 -0.32
CA HIS A 178 3.34 0.04 0.93
C HIS A 178 4.19 0.52 2.13
N GLY A 179 5.27 1.23 1.88
CA GLY A 179 6.21 1.66 2.92
C GLY A 179 5.56 2.49 4.01
N THR A 180 4.67 3.41 3.65
CA THR A 180 3.87 4.21 4.59
C THR A 180 3.05 3.35 5.54
N SER A 181 2.39 2.30 5.02
CA SER A 181 1.63 1.35 5.82
C SER A 181 2.53 0.54 6.76
N HIS A 182 3.62 -0.04 6.23
CA HIS A 182 4.56 -0.81 7.04
C HIS A 182 5.19 0.01 8.16
N GLN A 183 5.58 1.24 7.86
CA GLN A 183 6.13 2.18 8.85
C GLN A 183 5.10 2.52 9.95
N TYR A 184 3.88 2.83 9.54
CA TYR A 184 2.80 3.17 10.47
C TYR A 184 2.51 2.03 11.45
N VAL A 185 2.22 0.83 10.93
CA VAL A 185 1.84 -0.30 11.80
C VAL A 185 3.00 -0.79 12.66
N ALA A 186 4.25 -0.62 12.23
CA ALA A 186 5.41 -0.90 13.08
C ALA A 186 5.49 0.05 14.28
N GLY A 187 5.24 1.34 14.07
CA GLY A 187 5.16 2.33 15.14
C GLY A 187 4.00 2.08 16.12
N GLU A 188 2.82 1.75 15.60
CA GLU A 188 1.66 1.41 16.44
C GLU A 188 1.86 0.10 17.21
N ALA A 189 2.53 -0.89 16.59
CA ALA A 189 2.90 -2.14 17.27
C ALA A 189 3.84 -1.89 18.47
N ALA A 190 4.80 -0.98 18.34
CA ALA A 190 5.69 -0.59 19.43
C ALA A 190 4.92 0.01 20.61
N LYS A 191 3.96 0.89 20.33
CA LYS A 191 3.07 1.47 21.35
C LYS A 191 2.24 0.38 22.05
N LEU A 192 1.63 -0.53 21.28
CA LEU A 192 0.80 -1.61 21.79
C LEU A 192 1.60 -2.60 22.64
N LEU A 193 2.84 -2.90 22.25
CA LEU A 193 3.75 -3.77 22.98
C LEU A 193 4.41 -3.09 24.20
N GLY A 194 4.28 -1.76 24.33
CA GLY A 194 4.90 -0.97 25.40
C GLY A 194 6.42 -0.99 25.38
N LYS A 195 7.03 -1.09 24.19
CA LYS A 195 8.49 -1.15 23.99
C LYS A 195 8.94 -0.13 22.95
N PRO A 196 10.15 0.43 23.08
CA PRO A 196 10.74 1.26 22.04
C PRO A 196 10.84 0.50 20.71
N LEU A 197 10.55 1.16 19.60
CA LEU A 197 10.60 0.55 18.26
C LEU A 197 12.01 0.04 17.92
N GLU A 198 13.04 0.72 18.44
CA GLU A 198 14.47 0.40 18.28
C GLU A 198 14.90 -0.89 18.97
N GLU A 199 14.05 -1.48 19.80
CA GLU A 199 14.30 -2.77 20.47
C GLU A 199 13.54 -3.93 19.81
N LEU A 200 12.68 -3.65 18.81
CA LEU A 200 11.75 -4.62 18.25
C LEU A 200 12.20 -5.17 16.90
N LYS A 201 11.89 -6.45 16.70
CA LYS A 201 11.93 -7.17 15.43
C LYS A 201 10.50 -7.51 15.02
N LEU A 202 10.03 -6.93 13.93
CA LEU A 202 8.64 -7.04 13.53
C LEU A 202 8.52 -7.59 12.10
N ILE A 203 7.48 -8.38 11.86
CA ILE A 203 7.06 -8.78 10.51
C ILE A 203 5.71 -8.14 10.27
N THR A 204 5.66 -7.19 9.35
CA THR A 204 4.42 -6.48 9.00
C THR A 204 3.84 -7.05 7.72
N CYS A 205 2.57 -7.45 7.76
CA CYS A 205 1.85 -8.10 6.67
C CYS A 205 0.72 -7.17 6.22
N HIS A 206 0.97 -6.37 5.18
CA HIS A 206 -0.07 -5.59 4.50
C HIS A 206 -0.79 -6.51 3.53
N VAL A 207 -1.99 -6.97 3.91
CA VAL A 207 -2.75 -7.96 3.17
C VAL A 207 -4.06 -7.35 2.71
N GLY A 208 -4.06 -6.80 1.50
CA GLY A 208 -5.20 -6.21 0.81
C GLY A 208 -5.40 -6.85 -0.56
N ASN A 209 -5.91 -6.10 -1.54
CA ASN A 209 -5.89 -6.54 -2.93
C ASN A 209 -4.45 -6.57 -3.49
N GLY A 210 -3.61 -5.60 -3.09
CA GLY A 210 -2.15 -5.72 -3.14
C GLY A 210 -1.66 -6.31 -1.82
N VAL A 211 -0.60 -7.14 -1.87
CA VAL A 211 -0.06 -7.82 -0.70
C VAL A 211 1.44 -7.62 -0.61
N SER A 212 1.91 -7.24 0.56
CA SER A 212 3.35 -7.21 0.86
C SER A 212 3.61 -7.63 2.31
N VAL A 213 4.78 -8.23 2.52
CA VAL A 213 5.31 -8.57 3.84
C VAL A 213 6.65 -7.87 3.97
N THR A 214 6.94 -7.32 5.14
CA THR A 214 8.19 -6.59 5.39
C THR A 214 8.83 -7.05 6.70
N ALA A 215 10.13 -7.28 6.67
CA ALA A 215 10.96 -7.49 7.85
C ALA A 215 11.44 -6.13 8.36
N VAL A 216 11.06 -5.79 9.58
CA VAL A 216 11.45 -4.55 10.27
C VAL A 216 12.34 -4.88 11.43
N ASP A 217 13.58 -4.41 11.43
CA ASP A 217 14.54 -4.55 12.52
C ASP A 217 14.86 -3.18 13.12
N LYS A 218 14.52 -2.97 14.38
CA LYS A 218 14.79 -1.71 15.08
C LYS A 218 14.20 -0.48 14.40
N GLY A 219 13.00 -0.64 13.85
CA GLY A 219 12.29 0.45 13.20
C GLY A 219 12.64 0.70 11.74
N ILE A 220 13.59 -0.05 11.16
CA ILE A 220 13.99 0.09 9.75
C ILE A 220 13.60 -1.14 8.94
N SER A 221 13.21 -0.93 7.69
CA SER A 221 12.97 -2.03 6.73
C SER A 221 14.30 -2.67 6.33
N VAL A 222 14.46 -3.98 6.60
CA VAL A 222 15.66 -4.73 6.22
C VAL A 222 15.42 -5.66 5.04
N ASP A 223 14.17 -6.02 4.76
CA ASP A 223 13.73 -6.70 3.53
C ASP A 223 12.22 -6.52 3.35
N THR A 224 11.75 -6.62 2.10
CA THR A 224 10.32 -6.59 1.77
C THR A 224 10.02 -7.50 0.59
N SER A 225 8.78 -7.99 0.50
CA SER A 225 8.39 -8.98 -0.51
C SER A 225 8.19 -8.39 -1.91
N MET A 226 7.65 -7.18 -2.04
CA MET A 226 7.55 -6.54 -3.35
C MET A 226 8.93 -6.20 -3.89
N GLY A 227 9.10 -6.33 -5.21
CA GLY A 227 10.40 -6.32 -5.86
C GLY A 227 10.76 -5.00 -6.55
N PHE A 228 11.23 -5.13 -7.79
CA PHE A 228 11.49 -4.02 -8.71
C PHE A 228 10.23 -3.21 -8.98
N THR A 229 9.11 -3.90 -9.07
CA THR A 229 7.75 -3.34 -9.15
C THR A 229 6.87 -3.96 -8.07
N PRO A 230 5.64 -3.43 -7.84
CA PRO A 230 4.68 -4.04 -6.92
C PRO A 230 4.11 -5.40 -7.40
N LEU A 231 4.67 -6.01 -8.45
CA LEU A 231 4.26 -7.32 -8.97
C LEU A 231 4.88 -8.47 -8.19
N GLY A 232 6.17 -8.38 -7.83
CA GLY A 232 6.91 -9.45 -7.16
C GLY A 232 6.41 -9.71 -5.75
N GLY A 233 6.81 -10.86 -5.19
CA GLY A 233 6.51 -11.24 -3.83
C GLY A 233 5.34 -12.22 -3.70
N VAL A 234 4.47 -11.94 -2.77
CA VAL A 234 3.31 -12.78 -2.46
C VAL A 234 2.26 -12.69 -3.58
N MET A 235 1.57 -13.80 -3.84
CA MET A 235 0.36 -13.82 -4.68
C MET A 235 -0.67 -12.80 -4.15
N MET A 236 -1.36 -12.09 -5.05
CA MET A 236 -2.30 -11.02 -4.71
C MET A 236 -3.68 -11.27 -5.34
N GLY A 237 -4.58 -10.32 -5.26
CA GLY A 237 -5.91 -10.44 -5.87
C GLY A 237 -5.87 -10.74 -7.37
N THR A 238 -5.05 -9.99 -8.12
CA THR A 238 -4.91 -10.12 -9.59
C THR A 238 -3.47 -10.26 -10.07
N ARG A 239 -2.48 -10.15 -9.17
CA ARG A 239 -1.05 -10.23 -9.48
C ARG A 239 -0.51 -11.60 -9.10
N THR A 240 0.37 -12.13 -9.95
CA THR A 240 0.96 -13.45 -9.72
C THR A 240 1.85 -13.53 -8.48
N GLY A 241 2.56 -12.46 -8.09
CA GLY A 241 3.70 -12.56 -7.19
C GLY A 241 4.89 -13.22 -7.88
N ASP A 242 5.76 -13.85 -7.09
CA ASP A 242 6.96 -14.53 -7.59
C ASP A 242 6.62 -15.76 -8.44
N LEU A 243 7.32 -15.88 -9.55
CA LEU A 243 7.28 -17.03 -10.45
C LEU A 243 8.69 -17.34 -10.98
N ASP A 244 8.89 -18.51 -11.55
CA ASP A 244 10.12 -18.83 -12.27
C ASP A 244 10.21 -17.97 -13.54
N PRO A 245 11.27 -17.16 -13.71
CA PRO A 245 11.44 -16.31 -14.89
C PRO A 245 11.42 -17.04 -16.22
N ALA A 246 11.78 -18.35 -16.26
CA ALA A 246 11.77 -19.16 -17.46
C ALA A 246 10.34 -19.44 -18.01
N ILE A 247 9.31 -19.24 -17.17
CA ILE A 247 7.91 -19.33 -17.60
C ILE A 247 7.60 -18.29 -18.68
N ILE A 248 8.19 -17.08 -18.61
CA ILE A 248 7.91 -16.00 -19.56
C ILE A 248 8.30 -16.39 -20.99
N PRO A 249 9.58 -16.69 -21.30
CA PRO A 249 9.95 -17.10 -22.65
C PRO A 249 9.23 -18.38 -23.10
N TYR A 250 8.98 -19.32 -22.19
CA TYR A 250 8.23 -20.55 -22.50
C TYR A 250 6.82 -20.23 -23.01
N LEU A 251 6.06 -19.39 -22.31
CA LEU A 251 4.71 -19.00 -22.73
C LEU A 251 4.72 -18.17 -24.02
N MET A 252 5.71 -17.29 -24.22
CA MET A 252 5.88 -16.53 -25.46
C MET A 252 6.03 -17.42 -26.70
N GLU A 253 6.64 -18.59 -26.54
CA GLU A 253 6.84 -19.54 -27.63
C GLU A 253 5.64 -20.48 -27.85
N HIS A 254 4.75 -20.68 -26.83
CA HIS A 254 3.77 -21.74 -26.84
C HIS A 254 2.31 -21.25 -26.76
N THR A 255 2.08 -19.92 -26.58
CA THR A 255 0.74 -19.34 -26.51
C THR A 255 0.63 -18.10 -27.40
N GLU A 256 -0.58 -17.78 -27.87
CA GLU A 256 -0.81 -16.62 -28.74
C GLU A 256 -1.08 -15.33 -27.96
N ASP A 257 -1.47 -15.43 -26.70
CA ASP A 257 -1.91 -14.31 -25.85
C ASP A 257 -0.81 -13.77 -24.92
N PHE A 258 0.43 -14.31 -25.04
CA PHE A 258 1.57 -13.95 -24.20
C PHE A 258 2.79 -13.46 -25.04
N ASN A 259 2.53 -12.70 -26.11
CA ASN A 259 3.54 -12.41 -27.14
C ASN A 259 4.21 -11.05 -27.02
N LYS A 260 3.61 -10.09 -26.34
CA LYS A 260 4.08 -8.70 -26.26
C LYS A 260 4.27 -8.28 -24.82
N PRO A 261 5.16 -7.32 -24.53
CA PRO A 261 5.33 -6.77 -23.17
C PRO A 261 4.02 -6.32 -22.52
N GLU A 262 3.09 -5.75 -23.30
CA GLU A 262 1.79 -5.29 -22.82
C GLU A 262 0.91 -6.47 -22.36
N ASP A 263 0.91 -7.59 -23.11
CA ASP A 263 0.17 -8.81 -22.77
C ASP A 263 0.76 -9.45 -21.52
N ILE A 264 2.08 -9.55 -21.44
CA ILE A 264 2.79 -10.06 -20.25
C ILE A 264 2.41 -9.23 -19.03
N ASN A 265 2.47 -7.90 -19.14
CA ASN A 265 2.09 -6.99 -18.06
C ASN A 265 0.62 -7.14 -17.67
N ARG A 266 -0.27 -7.28 -18.63
CA ARG A 266 -1.71 -7.46 -18.41
C ARG A 266 -1.99 -8.76 -17.66
N ILE A 267 -1.45 -9.87 -18.15
CA ILE A 267 -1.68 -11.19 -17.55
C ILE A 267 -1.11 -11.26 -16.14
N LEU A 268 0.17 -10.86 -15.95
CA LEU A 268 0.82 -10.98 -14.65
C LEU A 268 0.26 -10.03 -13.59
N ASN A 269 -0.27 -8.85 -13.97
CA ASN A 269 -0.76 -7.84 -13.02
C ASN A 269 -2.27 -7.81 -12.84
N ARG A 270 -3.06 -8.26 -13.83
CA ARG A 270 -4.52 -8.05 -13.83
C ARG A 270 -5.35 -9.31 -13.99
N GLU A 271 -4.76 -10.41 -14.47
CA GLU A 271 -5.48 -11.64 -14.80
C GLU A 271 -4.95 -12.88 -14.04
N SER A 272 -3.98 -12.67 -13.16
CA SER A 272 -3.35 -13.71 -12.32
C SER A 272 -3.87 -13.68 -10.88
N GLY A 273 -3.11 -14.17 -9.96
CA GLY A 273 -3.42 -14.15 -8.53
C GLY A 273 -4.67 -14.96 -8.17
N LEU A 274 -5.42 -14.49 -7.18
CA LEU A 274 -6.69 -15.14 -6.77
C LEU A 274 -7.64 -15.26 -7.95
N LEU A 275 -7.80 -14.19 -8.74
CA LEU A 275 -8.64 -14.19 -9.93
C LEU A 275 -8.24 -15.26 -10.94
N GLY A 276 -6.95 -15.30 -11.29
CA GLY A 276 -6.45 -16.22 -12.33
C GLY A 276 -6.56 -17.68 -11.95
N VAL A 277 -6.30 -18.03 -10.67
CA VAL A 277 -6.35 -19.41 -10.19
C VAL A 277 -7.80 -19.86 -9.92
N SER A 278 -8.63 -18.98 -9.33
CA SER A 278 -10.04 -19.32 -9.05
C SER A 278 -10.93 -19.24 -10.29
N GLU A 279 -10.50 -18.49 -11.31
CA GLU A 279 -11.30 -18.16 -12.51
C GLU A 279 -12.64 -17.46 -12.17
N SER A 280 -12.77 -16.89 -10.97
CA SER A 280 -14.04 -16.33 -10.49
C SER A 280 -13.93 -14.94 -9.90
N SER A 281 -13.04 -14.71 -8.93
CA SER A 281 -12.94 -13.43 -8.23
C SER A 281 -11.53 -13.13 -7.72
N SER A 282 -11.20 -11.84 -7.61
CA SER A 282 -10.03 -11.34 -6.89
C SER A 282 -10.33 -11.00 -5.42
N ASP A 283 -11.59 -11.06 -5.01
CA ASP A 283 -12.03 -10.71 -3.67
C ASP A 283 -11.99 -11.94 -2.74
N MET A 284 -11.24 -11.85 -1.67
CA MET A 284 -11.09 -12.96 -0.71
C MET A 284 -12.42 -13.39 -0.08
N ARG A 285 -13.42 -12.50 0.01
CA ARG A 285 -14.75 -12.83 0.54
C ARG A 285 -15.51 -13.75 -0.40
N ASP A 286 -15.40 -13.49 -1.70
CA ASP A 286 -16.01 -14.34 -2.74
C ASP A 286 -15.30 -15.68 -2.82
N ILE A 287 -13.94 -15.69 -2.78
CA ILE A 287 -13.12 -16.90 -2.75
C ILE A 287 -13.52 -17.78 -1.56
N HIS A 288 -13.63 -17.18 -0.37
CA HIS A 288 -14.02 -17.89 0.84
C HIS A 288 -15.43 -18.50 0.72
N THR A 289 -16.37 -17.73 0.17
CA THR A 289 -17.75 -18.18 -0.06
C THR A 289 -17.79 -19.33 -1.06
N ALA A 290 -17.10 -19.20 -2.21
CA ALA A 290 -17.02 -20.24 -3.23
C ALA A 290 -16.39 -21.54 -2.71
N MET A 291 -15.29 -21.42 -1.96
CA MET A 291 -14.63 -22.57 -1.31
C MET A 291 -15.58 -23.32 -0.38
N HIS A 292 -16.38 -22.63 0.44
CA HIS A 292 -17.35 -23.25 1.35
C HIS A 292 -18.50 -23.94 0.57
N ASN A 293 -18.78 -23.48 -0.63
CA ASN A 293 -19.76 -24.10 -1.53
C ASN A 293 -19.18 -25.26 -2.35
N GLY A 294 -17.93 -25.66 -2.08
CA GLY A 294 -17.28 -26.80 -2.73
C GLY A 294 -16.55 -26.49 -4.03
N ASP A 295 -16.24 -25.22 -4.32
CA ASP A 295 -15.45 -24.84 -5.49
C ASP A 295 -13.96 -25.15 -5.25
N GLU A 296 -13.45 -26.16 -5.94
CA GLU A 296 -12.07 -26.64 -5.83
C GLU A 296 -11.05 -25.63 -6.38
N LYS A 297 -11.39 -24.79 -7.38
CA LYS A 297 -10.51 -23.74 -7.89
C LYS A 297 -10.35 -22.61 -6.89
N ALA A 298 -11.44 -22.20 -6.26
CA ALA A 298 -11.42 -21.21 -5.19
C ALA A 298 -10.62 -21.72 -3.99
N LYS A 299 -10.78 -23.01 -3.63
CA LYS A 299 -9.97 -23.64 -2.59
C LYS A 299 -8.49 -23.63 -2.92
N LEU A 300 -8.11 -24.00 -4.14
CA LEU A 300 -6.73 -23.98 -4.60
C LEU A 300 -6.14 -22.56 -4.57
N ALA A 301 -6.90 -21.56 -5.02
CA ALA A 301 -6.48 -20.16 -4.98
C ALA A 301 -6.21 -19.70 -3.53
N TYR A 302 -7.11 -20.04 -2.60
CA TYR A 302 -6.93 -19.78 -1.18
C TYR A 302 -5.69 -20.48 -0.62
N ASP A 303 -5.50 -21.76 -0.89
CA ASP A 303 -4.39 -22.55 -0.37
C ASP A 303 -3.04 -21.99 -0.87
N ILE A 304 -2.92 -21.62 -2.15
CA ILE A 304 -1.72 -20.98 -2.70
C ILE A 304 -1.47 -19.62 -2.00
N PHE A 305 -2.50 -18.82 -1.80
CA PHE A 305 -2.38 -17.53 -1.15
C PHE A 305 -1.83 -17.65 0.29
N ILE A 306 -2.36 -18.60 1.06
CA ILE A 306 -1.89 -18.89 2.42
C ILE A 306 -0.44 -19.42 2.39
N ASP A 307 -0.13 -20.38 1.53
CA ASP A 307 1.21 -20.95 1.39
C ASP A 307 2.27 -19.88 1.09
N ARG A 308 1.96 -18.94 0.19
CA ARG A 308 2.89 -17.86 -0.16
C ARG A 308 3.13 -16.91 1.00
N LEU A 309 2.10 -16.55 1.76
CA LEU A 309 2.25 -15.73 2.96
C LEU A 309 3.07 -16.42 4.04
N GLN A 310 2.82 -17.71 4.30
CA GLN A 310 3.60 -18.51 5.24
C GLN A 310 5.08 -18.56 4.88
N LYS A 311 5.39 -18.77 3.60
CA LYS A 311 6.77 -18.80 3.08
C LYS A 311 7.48 -17.47 3.29
N TYR A 312 6.84 -16.33 3.00
CA TYR A 312 7.43 -15.01 3.21
C TYR A 312 7.61 -14.67 4.69
N ILE A 313 6.65 -14.99 5.55
CA ILE A 313 6.79 -14.81 6.99
C ILE A 313 7.93 -15.70 7.53
N GLY A 314 8.00 -16.97 7.10
CA GLY A 314 9.08 -17.89 7.46
C GLY A 314 10.46 -17.39 7.01
N GLN A 315 10.57 -16.86 5.79
CA GLN A 315 11.78 -16.22 5.28
C GLN A 315 12.21 -15.05 6.18
N TYR A 316 11.27 -14.21 6.60
CA TYR A 316 11.58 -13.03 7.42
C TYR A 316 11.83 -13.36 8.88
N LEU A 317 11.26 -14.44 9.40
CA LEU A 317 11.69 -14.99 10.69
C LEU A 317 13.18 -15.41 10.65
N ALA A 318 13.63 -15.96 9.51
CA ALA A 318 15.05 -16.29 9.31
C ALA A 318 15.91 -15.01 9.14
N VAL A 319 15.49 -14.04 8.33
CA VAL A 319 16.20 -12.77 8.10
C VAL A 319 16.42 -12.01 9.40
N LEU A 320 15.40 -11.95 10.26
CA LEU A 320 15.44 -11.27 11.56
C LEU A 320 16.10 -12.13 12.67
N ASN A 321 16.32 -13.41 12.42
CA ASN A 321 16.69 -14.40 13.46
C ASN A 321 15.67 -14.39 14.61
N GLY A 322 14.38 -14.56 14.26
CA GLY A 322 13.22 -14.47 15.16
C GLY A 322 12.50 -13.12 15.06
N ALA A 323 11.32 -13.04 15.64
CA ALA A 323 10.52 -11.82 15.69
C ALA A 323 9.82 -11.67 17.04
N ASP A 324 9.56 -10.42 17.46
CA ASP A 324 8.72 -10.10 18.62
C ASP A 324 7.25 -10.18 18.27
N ALA A 325 6.88 -9.75 17.05
CA ALA A 325 5.50 -9.80 16.59
C ALA A 325 5.37 -9.95 15.07
N ILE A 326 4.22 -10.55 14.66
CA ILE A 326 3.69 -10.56 13.30
C ILE A 326 2.43 -9.67 13.31
N ILE A 327 2.38 -8.68 12.44
CA ILE A 327 1.31 -7.68 12.38
C ILE A 327 0.50 -7.86 11.09
N PHE A 328 -0.80 -8.03 11.20
CA PHE A 328 -1.74 -8.05 10.07
C PHE A 328 -2.42 -6.70 9.92
N THR A 329 -2.45 -6.18 8.69
CA THR A 329 -3.09 -4.91 8.34
C THR A 329 -3.67 -4.96 6.93
N ALA A 330 -4.35 -3.90 6.52
CA ALA A 330 -5.13 -3.77 5.30
C ALA A 330 -6.34 -4.71 5.21
N GLY A 331 -7.12 -4.54 4.16
CA GLY A 331 -8.49 -5.06 4.10
C GLY A 331 -8.67 -6.54 4.44
N ILE A 332 -7.83 -7.43 3.90
CA ILE A 332 -7.86 -8.87 4.21
C ILE A 332 -7.22 -9.12 5.58
N GLY A 333 -6.06 -8.52 5.85
CA GLY A 333 -5.34 -8.69 7.12
C GLY A 333 -6.17 -8.28 8.33
N GLU A 334 -6.91 -7.18 8.23
CA GLU A 334 -7.76 -6.65 9.30
C GLU A 334 -9.06 -7.45 9.49
N ASN A 335 -9.66 -7.94 8.40
CA ASN A 335 -11.04 -8.44 8.45
C ASN A 335 -11.18 -9.97 8.27
N ALA A 336 -10.22 -10.65 7.64
CA ALA A 336 -10.35 -12.06 7.34
C ALA A 336 -9.78 -12.96 8.45
N VAL A 337 -10.63 -13.27 9.44
CA VAL A 337 -10.32 -14.11 10.62
C VAL A 337 -9.69 -15.44 10.23
N ASN A 338 -10.27 -16.13 9.24
CA ASN A 338 -9.81 -17.42 8.74
C ASN A 338 -8.44 -17.35 8.05
N VAL A 339 -8.15 -16.27 7.32
CA VAL A 339 -6.84 -16.05 6.68
C VAL A 339 -5.75 -15.93 7.75
N ARG A 340 -5.95 -15.09 8.78
CA ARG A 340 -5.00 -14.96 9.89
C ARG A 340 -4.76 -16.31 10.60
N SER A 341 -5.85 -17.03 10.91
CA SER A 341 -5.77 -18.36 11.53
C SER A 341 -5.00 -19.37 10.67
N SER A 342 -5.31 -19.45 9.37
CA SER A 342 -4.65 -20.39 8.45
C SER A 342 -3.16 -20.10 8.32
N ILE A 343 -2.78 -18.82 8.21
CA ILE A 343 -1.37 -18.42 8.14
C ILE A 343 -0.63 -18.84 9.41
N ILE A 344 -1.12 -18.42 10.58
CA ILE A 344 -0.42 -18.62 11.86
C ILE A 344 -0.38 -20.10 12.24
N ASN A 345 -1.44 -20.86 12.00
CA ASN A 345 -1.45 -22.31 12.31
C ASN A 345 -0.39 -23.06 11.53
N GLY A 346 -0.14 -22.72 10.25
CA GLY A 346 0.86 -23.37 9.42
C GLY A 346 2.31 -23.04 9.79
N ILE A 347 2.55 -22.00 10.60
CA ILE A 347 3.87 -21.59 11.07
C ILE A 347 3.99 -21.60 12.61
N SER A 348 3.06 -22.26 13.29
CA SER A 348 2.98 -22.28 14.77
C SER A 348 4.24 -22.85 15.45
N TRP A 349 5.00 -23.71 14.74
CA TRP A 349 6.30 -24.22 15.22
C TRP A 349 7.28 -23.09 15.57
N PHE A 350 7.20 -21.93 14.92
CA PHE A 350 8.04 -20.77 15.23
C PHE A 350 7.63 -20.04 16.52
N GLY A 351 6.58 -20.52 17.20
CA GLY A 351 6.15 -20.00 18.50
C GLY A 351 5.14 -18.86 18.42
N CYS A 352 4.46 -18.70 17.28
CA CYS A 352 3.30 -17.83 17.12
C CYS A 352 2.01 -18.67 17.21
N LYS A 353 1.05 -18.19 18.02
CA LYS A 353 -0.24 -18.86 18.23
C LYS A 353 -1.34 -17.82 18.30
N VAL A 354 -2.45 -18.07 17.61
CA VAL A 354 -3.65 -17.22 17.63
C VAL A 354 -4.67 -17.79 18.62
N ASP A 355 -5.22 -16.92 19.44
CA ASP A 355 -6.35 -17.22 20.32
C ASP A 355 -7.65 -17.09 19.51
N PRO A 356 -8.43 -18.18 19.34
CA PRO A 356 -9.68 -18.13 18.58
C PRO A 356 -10.73 -17.17 19.15
N GLU A 357 -10.73 -16.93 20.47
CA GLU A 357 -11.66 -16.02 21.13
C GLU A 357 -11.30 -14.55 20.90
N LYS A 358 -10.01 -14.24 20.75
CA LYS A 358 -9.51 -12.89 20.44
C LYS A 358 -9.53 -12.61 18.93
N ASN A 359 -9.34 -13.64 18.09
CA ASN A 359 -9.27 -13.48 16.63
C ASN A 359 -10.67 -13.40 16.00
N VAL A 360 -11.33 -12.28 16.15
CA VAL A 360 -12.68 -12.03 15.63
C VAL A 360 -12.69 -10.95 14.56
N PHE A 361 -13.81 -10.79 13.85
CA PHE A 361 -13.99 -9.71 12.88
C PHE A 361 -13.95 -8.34 13.56
N GLY A 362 -13.22 -7.40 12.97
CA GLY A 362 -13.09 -6.02 13.48
C GLY A 362 -12.21 -5.87 14.72
N VAL A 363 -11.47 -6.91 15.12
CA VAL A 363 -10.53 -6.83 16.24
C VAL A 363 -9.38 -5.88 15.91
N VAL A 364 -8.95 -5.12 16.93
CA VAL A 364 -7.72 -4.33 16.92
C VAL A 364 -6.93 -4.67 18.16
N GLY A 365 -5.65 -5.02 18.00
CA GLY A 365 -4.77 -5.34 19.12
C GLY A 365 -4.15 -6.74 19.07
N ASP A 366 -3.76 -7.25 20.22
CA ASP A 366 -3.12 -8.56 20.38
C ASP A 366 -4.17 -9.69 20.33
N ILE A 367 -4.02 -10.57 19.33
CA ILE A 367 -4.85 -11.77 19.16
C ILE A 367 -4.10 -13.06 19.49
N SER A 368 -2.96 -12.95 20.16
CA SER A 368 -2.15 -14.11 20.55
C SER A 368 -2.74 -14.85 21.75
N THR A 369 -2.41 -16.15 21.86
CA THR A 369 -2.52 -16.87 23.11
C THR A 369 -1.49 -16.35 24.12
N ASP A 370 -1.73 -16.58 25.42
CA ASP A 370 -0.82 -16.10 26.48
C ASP A 370 0.56 -16.76 26.40
N ASP A 371 0.66 -18.00 25.91
CA ASP A 371 1.89 -18.76 25.72
C ASP A 371 2.57 -18.52 24.36
N SER A 372 2.03 -17.62 23.55
CA SER A 372 2.63 -17.24 22.27
C SER A 372 3.92 -16.45 22.49
N ARG A 373 5.04 -16.99 22.02
CA ARG A 373 6.36 -16.35 22.11
C ARG A 373 6.47 -15.17 21.13
N VAL A 374 5.95 -15.34 19.92
CA VAL A 374 5.85 -14.30 18.91
C VAL A 374 4.42 -13.78 18.94
N LYS A 375 4.24 -12.51 19.23
CA LYS A 375 2.91 -11.90 19.28
C LYS A 375 2.27 -11.82 17.89
N VAL A 376 0.96 -11.91 17.83
CA VAL A 376 0.17 -11.74 16.60
C VAL A 376 -0.77 -10.58 16.81
N LEU A 377 -0.58 -9.53 16.03
CA LEU A 377 -1.31 -8.28 16.19
C LEU A 377 -2.17 -7.99 14.95
N VAL A 378 -3.31 -7.35 15.16
CA VAL A 378 -4.12 -6.73 14.11
C VAL A 378 -4.11 -5.23 14.33
N ILE A 379 -3.56 -4.49 13.41
CA ILE A 379 -3.43 -3.03 13.49
C ILE A 379 -3.92 -2.43 12.18
N PRO A 380 -5.04 -1.69 12.17
CA PRO A 380 -5.50 -0.98 10.99
C PRO A 380 -4.45 0.03 10.52
N THR A 381 -4.18 0.05 9.20
CA THR A 381 -3.28 1.06 8.62
C THR A 381 -4.00 2.39 8.44
N ASP A 382 -3.25 3.48 8.57
CA ASP A 382 -3.70 4.83 8.22
C ASP A 382 -2.59 5.55 7.44
N GLU A 383 -2.51 5.25 6.15
CA GLU A 383 -1.49 5.82 5.25
C GLU A 383 -1.73 7.33 5.05
N GLU A 384 -2.99 7.75 5.04
CA GLU A 384 -3.36 9.16 4.91
C GLU A 384 -2.88 9.99 6.10
N LEU A 385 -2.92 9.43 7.31
CA LEU A 385 -2.40 10.08 8.52
C LEU A 385 -0.86 10.21 8.47
N VAL A 386 -0.15 9.19 7.99
CA VAL A 386 1.32 9.28 7.80
C VAL A 386 1.65 10.44 6.87
N ILE A 387 0.94 10.57 5.76
CA ILE A 387 1.12 11.66 4.81
C ILE A 387 0.88 13.03 5.49
N ALA A 388 -0.20 13.15 6.28
CA ALA A 388 -0.50 14.39 6.99
C ALA A 388 0.58 14.74 8.03
N ARG A 389 1.08 13.75 8.80
CA ARG A 389 2.19 13.92 9.76
C ARG A 389 3.47 14.39 9.08
N ASP A 390 3.78 13.85 7.90
CA ASP A 390 4.96 14.28 7.14
C ASP A 390 4.83 15.72 6.65
N VAL A 391 3.65 16.16 6.20
CA VAL A 391 3.42 17.57 5.87
C VAL A 391 3.68 18.46 7.06
N GLU A 392 3.19 18.13 8.25
CA GLU A 392 3.42 18.91 9.47
C GLU A 392 4.90 18.93 9.86
N ARG A 393 5.61 17.80 9.69
CA ARG A 393 7.06 17.71 9.92
C ARG A 393 7.83 18.71 9.05
N PHE A 394 7.50 18.83 7.77
CA PHE A 394 8.14 19.75 6.83
C PHE A 394 7.75 21.21 7.02
N LYS A 395 6.57 21.52 7.55
CA LYS A 395 6.19 22.89 7.92
C LYS A 395 7.02 23.45 9.08
N ASN A 396 7.53 22.57 9.94
CA ASN A 396 8.24 22.95 11.16
C ASN A 396 9.78 22.88 11.00
N GLN A 397 10.28 22.60 9.79
CA GLN A 397 11.70 22.68 9.43
C GLN A 397 12.03 24.03 8.81
#